data_6408fd6a57f42020cc113e8a6232d35d
#
_entry.id   6408fd6a57f42020cc113e8a6232d35d
#
_cell.length_a   1.000
_cell.length_b   1.000
_cell.length_c   1.000
_cell.angle_alpha   90.00
_cell.angle_beta   90.00
_cell.angle_gamma   90.00
#
_symmetry.space_group_name_H-M   'P 1'
#
loop_
_entity.id
_entity.type
_entity.pdbx_description
1 polymer ?
#
loop_
_entity_poly.entity_id
_entity_poly.type
_entity_poly.pdbx_seq_one_letter_code
_entity_poly.pdbx_strand_id
1 'polypeptide(L)'
;MAGSMKDIKLRIKSVESTMQITKAMELVASSKMRRAKERVEHSRPYFETLYKTLTEIAAADPRARNPYLRRSEIKRTLLVVIAGDRGLAGGYNANVLKLAAQESGNVEVLPIGKRSAEYFAHHEAELFTQEVLLAADISVGQCFQLAHQITEGYRKGEFDAVKLCYTRFDSMMTQTAVSIEVLPLAMEPTEQQKAEARRSQILYKPSSEEVFSAIIPEYVAGVVYGAVCESVASELAARRTAMDAATKNAGEMIDHLNLYYNRARQAAITQEITEIVAGAEN
;
A
#
# COMPACT_ATOMS: atom_id res chain seq x y z
N MET A 1 -29.99 -16.17 27.55
CA MET A 1 -30.57 -17.09 26.54
C MET A 1 -29.51 -18.18 26.26
N ALA A 2 -29.71 -19.37 26.82
CA ALA A 2 -28.89 -20.54 26.53
C ALA A 2 -29.26 -21.04 25.12
N GLY A 3 -28.35 -20.84 24.15
CA GLY A 3 -28.52 -21.41 22.82
C GLY A 3 -28.61 -22.94 22.93
N SER A 4 -29.49 -23.54 22.13
CA SER A 4 -29.60 -25.00 22.04
C SER A 4 -28.23 -25.64 21.78
N MET A 5 -27.93 -26.82 22.33
CA MET A 5 -26.70 -27.59 22.03
C MET A 5 -26.42 -27.68 20.51
N LYS A 6 -27.48 -27.76 19.72
CA LYS A 6 -27.43 -27.80 18.25
C LYS A 6 -26.84 -26.48 17.70
N ASP A 7 -27.24 -25.32 18.27
CA ASP A 7 -26.76 -24.01 17.84
C ASP A 7 -25.29 -23.81 18.18
N ILE A 8 -24.87 -24.26 19.39
CA ILE A 8 -23.46 -24.22 19.78
C ILE A 8 -22.61 -25.07 18.85
N LYS A 9 -23.06 -26.27 18.51
CA LYS A 9 -22.35 -27.17 17.58
C LYS A 9 -22.25 -26.59 16.17
N LEU A 10 -23.31 -25.94 15.68
CA LEU A 10 -23.29 -25.24 14.38
C LEU A 10 -22.29 -24.08 14.39
N ARG A 11 -22.23 -23.34 15.50
CA ARG A 11 -21.30 -22.22 15.67
C ARG A 11 -19.84 -22.70 15.72
N ILE A 12 -19.55 -23.80 16.42
CA ILE A 12 -18.21 -24.42 16.40
C ILE A 12 -17.80 -24.73 14.97
N LYS A 13 -18.63 -25.43 14.20
CA LYS A 13 -18.35 -25.77 12.80
C LYS A 13 -18.13 -24.55 11.92
N SER A 14 -18.88 -23.47 12.12
CA SER A 14 -18.70 -22.21 11.40
C SER A 14 -17.34 -21.56 11.70
N VAL A 15 -16.94 -21.52 12.98
CA VAL A 15 -15.66 -20.93 13.40
C VAL A 15 -14.49 -21.79 12.94
N GLU A 16 -14.61 -23.13 12.96
CA GLU A 16 -13.60 -24.04 12.40
C GLU A 16 -13.38 -23.77 10.90
N SER A 17 -14.46 -23.61 10.13
CA SER A 17 -14.37 -23.25 8.71
C SER A 17 -13.69 -21.90 8.51
N THR A 18 -14.02 -20.90 9.32
CA THR A 18 -13.38 -19.58 9.26
C THR A 18 -11.89 -19.69 9.58
N MET A 19 -11.51 -20.46 10.60
CA MET A 19 -10.12 -20.71 10.97
C MET A 19 -9.31 -21.35 9.83
N GLN A 20 -9.90 -22.30 9.11
CA GLN A 20 -9.25 -22.93 7.94
C GLN A 20 -9.04 -21.90 6.81
N ILE A 21 -10.03 -21.04 6.55
CA ILE A 21 -9.95 -20.00 5.52
C ILE A 21 -8.85 -18.97 5.88
N THR A 22 -8.83 -18.49 7.13
CA THR A 22 -7.82 -17.51 7.57
C THR A 22 -6.41 -18.09 7.52
N LYS A 23 -6.25 -19.36 7.89
CA LYS A 23 -4.96 -20.07 7.78
C LYS A 23 -4.51 -20.22 6.33
N ALA A 24 -5.40 -20.57 5.42
CA ALA A 24 -5.10 -20.63 4.00
C ALA A 24 -4.70 -19.25 3.44
N MET A 25 -5.41 -18.18 3.84
CA MET A 25 -5.08 -16.81 3.42
C MET A 25 -3.72 -16.35 3.95
N GLU A 26 -3.37 -16.70 5.17
CA GLU A 26 -2.04 -16.45 5.76
C GLU A 26 -0.91 -17.08 4.92
N LEU A 27 -1.08 -18.36 4.55
CA LEU A 27 -0.09 -19.10 3.75
C LEU A 27 0.06 -18.50 2.35
N VAL A 28 -1.05 -18.14 1.70
CA VAL A 28 -1.03 -17.47 0.38
C VAL A 28 -0.36 -16.11 0.46
N ALA A 29 -0.69 -15.29 1.48
CA ALA A 29 -0.05 -14.01 1.69
C ALA A 29 1.47 -14.15 1.90
N SER A 30 1.89 -15.12 2.71
CA SER A 30 3.31 -15.44 2.97
C SER A 30 4.07 -15.80 1.68
N SER A 31 3.47 -16.66 0.84
CA SER A 31 4.07 -17.07 -0.44
C SER A 31 4.20 -15.91 -1.43
N LYS A 32 3.14 -15.10 -1.57
CA LYS A 32 3.15 -13.92 -2.45
C LYS A 32 4.11 -12.83 -1.98
N MET A 33 4.23 -12.64 -0.67
CA MET A 33 5.11 -11.63 -0.08
C MET A 33 6.57 -11.86 -0.43
N ARG A 34 7.04 -13.12 -0.49
CA ARG A 34 8.42 -13.41 -0.91
C ARG A 34 8.71 -12.86 -2.31
N ARG A 35 7.80 -13.10 -3.27
CA ARG A 35 7.93 -12.57 -4.64
C ARG A 35 7.84 -11.05 -4.70
N ALA A 36 6.97 -10.45 -3.87
CA ALA A 36 6.86 -9.00 -3.80
C ALA A 36 8.17 -8.38 -3.27
N LYS A 37 8.77 -8.96 -2.24
CA LYS A 37 10.06 -8.52 -1.71
C LYS A 37 11.18 -8.61 -2.76
N GLU A 38 11.25 -9.70 -3.51
CA GLU A 38 12.20 -9.87 -4.61
C GLU A 38 12.04 -8.74 -5.66
N ARG A 39 10.78 -8.34 -5.99
CA ARG A 39 10.53 -7.21 -6.91
C ARG A 39 11.05 -5.88 -6.36
N VAL A 40 10.84 -5.60 -5.07
CA VAL A 40 11.39 -4.39 -4.42
C VAL A 40 12.91 -4.35 -4.53
N GLU A 41 13.59 -5.47 -4.20
CA GLU A 41 15.04 -5.56 -4.24
C GLU A 41 15.61 -5.40 -5.66
N HIS A 42 14.94 -5.95 -6.68
CA HIS A 42 15.38 -5.83 -8.07
C HIS A 42 15.10 -4.44 -8.68
N SER A 43 14.06 -3.75 -8.24
CA SER A 43 13.73 -2.42 -8.77
C SER A 43 14.63 -1.31 -8.22
N ARG A 44 15.05 -1.42 -6.97
CA ARG A 44 15.79 -0.38 -6.23
C ARG A 44 17.05 0.13 -6.94
N PRO A 45 17.98 -0.72 -7.48
CA PRO A 45 19.20 -0.23 -8.11
C PRO A 45 18.97 0.67 -9.32
N TYR A 46 17.88 0.42 -10.07
CA TYR A 46 17.52 1.24 -11.23
C TYR A 46 17.19 2.68 -10.81
N PHE A 47 16.39 2.84 -9.77
CA PHE A 47 15.96 4.17 -9.29
C PHE A 47 17.08 4.93 -8.60
N GLU A 48 17.89 4.23 -7.83
CA GLU A 48 19.08 4.83 -7.20
C GLU A 48 20.04 5.36 -8.25
N THR A 49 20.22 4.63 -9.35
CA THR A 49 21.06 5.07 -10.46
C THR A 49 20.48 6.29 -11.16
N LEU A 50 19.18 6.30 -11.46
CA LEU A 50 18.52 7.47 -12.08
C LEU A 50 18.59 8.70 -11.16
N TYR A 51 18.29 8.55 -9.88
CA TYR A 51 18.38 9.65 -8.91
C TYR A 51 19.80 10.20 -8.80
N LYS A 52 20.80 9.32 -8.74
CA LYS A 52 22.23 9.70 -8.75
C LYS A 52 22.59 10.48 -10.00
N THR A 53 22.20 9.99 -11.19
CA THR A 53 22.47 10.66 -12.47
C THR A 53 21.81 12.06 -12.51
N LEU A 54 20.55 12.18 -12.08
CA LEU A 54 19.87 13.49 -12.00
C LEU A 54 20.60 14.44 -11.05
N THR A 55 21.06 13.95 -9.90
CA THR A 55 21.81 14.74 -8.93
C THR A 55 23.17 15.20 -9.50
N GLU A 56 23.84 14.35 -10.25
CA GLU A 56 25.10 14.68 -10.93
C GLU A 56 24.90 15.76 -12.01
N ILE A 57 23.83 15.66 -12.82
CA ILE A 57 23.48 16.69 -13.82
C ILE A 57 23.15 18.02 -13.14
N ALA A 58 22.33 17.99 -12.09
CA ALA A 58 21.98 19.20 -11.32
C ALA A 58 23.20 19.84 -10.64
N ALA A 59 24.18 19.04 -10.20
CA ALA A 59 25.43 19.52 -9.62
C ALA A 59 26.36 20.14 -10.67
N ALA A 60 26.37 19.61 -11.89
CA ALA A 60 27.22 20.11 -12.99
C ALA A 60 26.74 21.46 -13.53
N ASP A 61 25.42 21.71 -13.54
CA ASP A 61 24.83 22.95 -14.01
C ASP A 61 23.84 23.54 -13.01
N PRO A 62 24.33 24.18 -11.93
CA PRO A 62 23.47 24.76 -10.87
C PRO A 62 22.60 25.92 -11.35
N ARG A 63 22.82 26.46 -12.55
CA ARG A 63 22.07 27.56 -13.14
C ARG A 63 21.04 27.12 -14.16
N ALA A 64 20.97 25.83 -14.47
CA ALA A 64 19.99 25.28 -15.39
C ALA A 64 18.58 25.64 -14.91
N ARG A 65 17.83 26.34 -15.76
CA ARG A 65 16.42 26.68 -15.50
C ARG A 65 15.54 25.50 -15.90
N ASN A 66 15.59 24.43 -15.11
CA ASN A 66 14.74 23.28 -15.40
C ASN A 66 13.39 23.44 -14.67
N PRO A 67 12.25 23.33 -15.36
CA PRO A 67 10.92 23.46 -14.77
C PRO A 67 10.67 22.48 -13.61
N TYR A 68 11.28 21.30 -13.65
CA TYR A 68 11.14 20.27 -12.62
C TYR A 68 11.91 20.55 -11.31
N LEU A 69 12.86 21.50 -11.31
CA LEU A 69 13.59 21.99 -10.12
C LEU A 69 12.99 23.27 -9.53
N ARG A 70 12.00 23.85 -10.18
CA ARG A 70 11.46 25.17 -9.84
C ARG A 70 10.43 25.04 -8.73
N ARG A 71 10.65 25.70 -7.62
CA ARG A 71 9.63 25.95 -6.60
C ARG A 71 8.85 27.20 -6.99
N SER A 72 7.66 27.03 -7.51
CA SER A 72 6.63 28.06 -7.60
C SER A 72 5.68 27.96 -6.42
N GLU A 73 4.84 28.95 -6.20
CA GLU A 73 3.74 28.86 -5.23
C GLU A 73 2.84 27.67 -5.63
N ILE A 74 2.67 26.72 -4.71
CA ILE A 74 1.88 25.52 -4.96
C ILE A 74 0.40 25.88 -4.84
N LYS A 75 -0.32 25.86 -5.96
CA LYS A 75 -1.75 26.15 -6.04
C LYS A 75 -2.57 24.88 -6.24
N ARG A 76 -2.06 23.94 -7.01
CA ARG A 76 -2.72 22.65 -7.29
C ARG A 76 -1.73 21.51 -7.15
N THR A 77 -2.13 20.48 -6.44
CA THR A 77 -1.31 19.28 -6.19
C THR A 77 -1.93 18.05 -6.84
N LEU A 78 -1.16 17.29 -7.61
CA LEU A 78 -1.51 15.93 -7.98
C LEU A 78 -1.07 14.98 -6.88
N LEU A 79 -2.02 14.27 -6.28
CA LEU A 79 -1.79 13.30 -5.23
C LEU A 79 -1.94 11.87 -5.76
N VAL A 80 -0.85 11.17 -5.95
CA VAL A 80 -0.86 9.75 -6.29
C VAL A 80 -1.05 8.95 -5.02
N VAL A 81 -2.11 8.13 -4.93
CA VAL A 81 -2.43 7.38 -3.70
C VAL A 81 -2.48 5.89 -3.98
N ILE A 82 -1.55 5.15 -3.39
CA ILE A 82 -1.45 3.70 -3.56
C ILE A 82 -2.07 3.00 -2.36
N ALA A 83 -3.17 2.27 -2.59
CA ALA A 83 -3.81 1.40 -1.62
C ALA A 83 -3.99 -0.01 -2.20
N GLY A 84 -4.50 -0.94 -1.41
CA GLY A 84 -4.72 -2.32 -1.86
C GLY A 84 -5.96 -2.49 -2.74
N ASP A 85 -6.01 -3.63 -3.43
CA ASP A 85 -7.19 -4.01 -4.21
C ASP A 85 -8.24 -4.73 -3.36
N ARG A 86 -7.83 -5.27 -2.21
CA ARG A 86 -8.67 -6.10 -1.33
C ARG A 86 -8.59 -5.66 0.12
N GLY A 87 -9.60 -6.06 0.91
CA GLY A 87 -9.60 -5.90 2.37
C GLY A 87 -8.82 -7.01 3.10
N LEU A 88 -9.08 -7.13 4.40
CA LEU A 88 -8.49 -8.12 5.30
C LEU A 88 -6.96 -8.02 5.46
N ALA A 89 -6.41 -6.83 5.33
CA ALA A 89 -4.99 -6.51 5.53
C ALA A 89 -4.78 -5.60 6.77
N GLY A 90 -5.53 -5.85 7.85
CA GLY A 90 -5.48 -5.01 9.05
C GLY A 90 -5.76 -3.53 8.76
N GLY A 91 -4.93 -2.64 9.29
CA GLY A 91 -5.03 -1.19 9.10
C GLY A 91 -4.39 -0.64 7.82
N TYR A 92 -3.81 -1.49 6.96
CA TYR A 92 -3.02 -1.07 5.80
C TYR A 92 -3.75 -0.01 4.93
N ASN A 93 -4.95 -0.33 4.43
CA ASN A 93 -5.70 0.61 3.59
C ASN A 93 -6.12 1.87 4.37
N ALA A 94 -6.64 1.70 5.59
CA ALA A 94 -7.11 2.81 6.39
C ALA A 94 -6.00 3.82 6.71
N ASN A 95 -4.78 3.35 6.99
CA ASN A 95 -3.67 4.22 7.35
C ASN A 95 -3.22 5.11 6.18
N VAL A 96 -3.05 4.55 4.98
CA VAL A 96 -2.62 5.33 3.81
C VAL A 96 -3.72 6.27 3.33
N LEU A 97 -4.99 5.84 3.35
CA LEU A 97 -6.12 6.69 2.96
C LEU A 97 -6.33 7.84 3.94
N LYS A 98 -6.18 7.58 5.25
CA LYS A 98 -6.23 8.62 6.28
C LYS A 98 -5.10 9.64 6.11
N LEU A 99 -3.89 9.18 5.77
CA LEU A 99 -2.76 10.08 5.49
C LEU A 99 -3.05 10.93 4.26
N ALA A 100 -3.52 10.33 3.17
CA ALA A 100 -3.85 11.05 1.94
C ALA A 100 -4.98 12.07 2.14
N ALA A 101 -5.97 11.76 2.98
CA ALA A 101 -7.07 12.68 3.31
C ALA A 101 -6.64 13.89 4.16
N GLN A 102 -5.43 13.91 4.71
CA GLN A 102 -4.88 15.07 5.43
C GLN A 102 -4.31 16.13 4.49
N GLU A 103 -4.07 15.78 3.22
CA GLU A 103 -3.65 16.78 2.23
C GLU A 103 -4.79 17.77 1.99
N SER A 104 -4.44 19.06 2.05
CA SER A 104 -5.39 20.17 1.98
C SER A 104 -5.11 21.06 0.77
N GLY A 105 -6.11 21.81 0.33
CA GLY A 105 -6.03 22.70 -0.82
C GLY A 105 -6.68 22.12 -2.07
N ASN A 106 -6.28 22.60 -3.24
CA ASN A 106 -6.77 22.10 -4.52
C ASN A 106 -5.98 20.84 -4.89
N VAL A 107 -6.58 19.68 -4.65
CA VAL A 107 -5.94 18.36 -4.83
C VAL A 107 -6.69 17.56 -5.87
N GLU A 108 -5.98 17.17 -6.92
CA GLU A 108 -6.42 16.18 -7.89
C GLU A 108 -5.80 14.82 -7.52
N VAL A 109 -6.55 13.73 -7.59
CA VAL A 109 -6.10 12.42 -7.09
C VAL A 109 -5.91 11.43 -8.23
N LEU A 110 -4.74 10.79 -8.29
CA LEU A 110 -4.48 9.60 -9.10
C LEU A 110 -4.51 8.35 -8.21
N PRO A 111 -5.64 7.63 -8.15
CA PRO A 111 -5.76 6.45 -7.33
C PRO A 111 -5.11 5.23 -8.01
N ILE A 112 -4.25 4.52 -7.26
CA ILE A 112 -3.72 3.19 -7.63
C ILE A 112 -4.21 2.19 -6.59
N GLY A 113 -4.87 1.13 -7.04
CA GLY A 113 -5.55 0.15 -6.20
C GLY A 113 -7.04 0.45 -6.05
N LYS A 114 -7.82 -0.63 -6.08
CA LYS A 114 -9.29 -0.55 -6.04
C LYS A 114 -9.80 0.20 -4.80
N ARG A 115 -9.18 0.02 -3.63
CA ARG A 115 -9.60 0.69 -2.38
C ARG A 115 -9.34 2.19 -2.39
N SER A 116 -8.29 2.63 -3.08
CA SER A 116 -8.03 4.06 -3.29
C SER A 116 -9.08 4.65 -4.22
N ALA A 117 -9.36 4.02 -5.35
CA ALA A 117 -10.37 4.48 -6.31
C ALA A 117 -11.78 4.56 -5.67
N GLU A 118 -12.21 3.52 -4.96
CA GLU A 118 -13.49 3.50 -4.26
C GLU A 118 -13.60 4.60 -3.20
N TYR A 119 -12.53 4.83 -2.42
CA TYR A 119 -12.51 5.83 -1.36
C TYR A 119 -12.67 7.24 -1.92
N PHE A 120 -11.86 7.62 -2.89
CA PHE A 120 -11.88 8.98 -3.44
C PHE A 120 -13.10 9.25 -4.32
N ALA A 121 -13.62 8.25 -5.04
CA ALA A 121 -14.89 8.37 -5.73
C ALA A 121 -16.07 8.61 -4.77
N HIS A 122 -16.09 7.94 -3.61
CA HIS A 122 -17.13 8.15 -2.60
C HIS A 122 -17.05 9.54 -1.92
N HIS A 123 -15.86 10.14 -1.88
CA HIS A 123 -15.65 11.48 -1.30
C HIS A 123 -15.68 12.59 -2.38
N GLU A 124 -16.17 12.29 -3.58
CA GLU A 124 -16.33 13.25 -4.69
C GLU A 124 -15.04 14.02 -5.03
N ALA A 125 -13.88 13.36 -4.83
CA ALA A 125 -12.60 13.96 -5.15
C ALA A 125 -12.42 14.11 -6.68
N GLU A 126 -11.71 15.14 -7.10
CA GLU A 126 -11.30 15.29 -8.49
C GLU A 126 -10.30 14.20 -8.85
N LEU A 127 -10.64 13.34 -9.82
CA LEU A 127 -9.81 12.21 -10.22
C LEU A 127 -9.07 12.50 -11.52
N PHE A 128 -7.75 12.28 -11.50
CA PHE A 128 -6.88 12.39 -12.67
C PHE A 128 -7.24 11.40 -13.78
N THR A 129 -7.74 10.23 -13.43
CA THR A 129 -8.21 9.20 -14.36
C THR A 129 -9.45 8.50 -13.83
N GLN A 130 -10.32 8.08 -14.74
CA GLN A 130 -11.47 7.22 -14.44
C GLN A 130 -11.12 5.73 -14.53
N GLU A 131 -9.92 5.40 -15.01
CA GLU A 131 -9.46 4.01 -15.09
C GLU A 131 -9.08 3.48 -13.70
N VAL A 132 -9.57 2.29 -13.37
CA VAL A 132 -9.21 1.61 -12.12
C VAL A 132 -7.93 0.82 -12.32
N LEU A 133 -6.83 1.35 -11.81
CA LEU A 133 -5.52 0.69 -11.82
C LEU A 133 -5.40 -0.25 -10.63
N LEU A 134 -5.16 -1.54 -10.87
CA LEU A 134 -4.96 -2.53 -9.79
C LEU A 134 -3.50 -2.49 -9.30
N ALA A 135 -3.31 -2.28 -8.00
CA ALA A 135 -1.97 -2.16 -7.42
C ALA A 135 -1.15 -3.46 -7.55
N ALA A 136 -1.80 -4.63 -7.43
CA ALA A 136 -1.13 -5.93 -7.52
C ALA A 136 -0.66 -6.28 -8.94
N ASP A 137 -1.33 -5.77 -9.96
CA ASP A 137 -1.17 -6.18 -11.36
C ASP A 137 -0.56 -5.10 -12.25
N ILE A 138 -0.33 -3.88 -11.71
CA ILE A 138 0.26 -2.78 -12.50
C ILE A 138 1.65 -3.17 -13.01
N SER A 139 1.84 -3.00 -14.31
CA SER A 139 3.09 -3.28 -14.99
C SER A 139 4.04 -2.08 -14.98
N VAL A 140 5.33 -2.34 -15.19
CA VAL A 140 6.32 -1.27 -15.37
C VAL A 140 5.92 -0.35 -16.53
N GLY A 141 5.43 -0.91 -17.65
CA GLY A 141 5.00 -0.13 -18.81
C GLY A 141 3.84 0.83 -18.50
N GLN A 142 2.87 0.42 -17.67
CA GLN A 142 1.81 1.31 -17.22
C GLN A 142 2.35 2.42 -16.31
N CYS A 143 3.32 2.13 -15.45
CA CYS A 143 3.99 3.16 -14.65
C CYS A 143 4.73 4.18 -15.51
N PHE A 144 5.36 3.76 -16.62
CA PHE A 144 5.95 4.67 -17.60
C PHE A 144 4.90 5.56 -18.29
N GLN A 145 3.77 4.99 -18.70
CA GLN A 145 2.67 5.76 -19.31
C GLN A 145 2.13 6.81 -18.33
N LEU A 146 1.88 6.43 -17.07
CA LEU A 146 1.45 7.34 -16.01
C LEU A 146 2.48 8.45 -15.77
N ALA A 147 3.75 8.09 -15.67
CA ALA A 147 4.83 9.05 -15.44
C ALA A 147 4.95 10.07 -16.58
N HIS A 148 4.78 9.65 -17.82
CA HIS A 148 4.71 10.57 -18.96
C HIS A 148 3.54 11.53 -18.86
N GLN A 149 2.34 11.05 -18.52
CA GLN A 149 1.17 11.91 -18.31
C GLN A 149 1.38 12.89 -17.15
N ILE A 150 1.91 12.42 -16.04
CA ILE A 150 2.22 13.23 -14.85
C ILE A 150 3.25 14.32 -15.20
N THR A 151 4.34 13.95 -15.84
CA THR A 151 5.42 14.91 -16.15
C THR A 151 5.01 15.91 -17.24
N GLU A 152 4.17 15.51 -18.18
CA GLU A 152 3.60 16.39 -19.19
C GLU A 152 2.61 17.38 -18.59
N GLY A 153 1.67 16.93 -17.72
CA GLY A 153 0.74 17.79 -16.99
C GLY A 153 1.48 18.80 -16.11
N TYR A 154 2.50 18.35 -15.38
CA TYR A 154 3.37 19.24 -14.58
C TYR A 154 4.04 20.30 -15.45
N ARG A 155 4.60 19.93 -16.60
CA ARG A 155 5.24 20.85 -17.53
C ARG A 155 4.27 21.86 -18.14
N LYS A 156 3.01 21.46 -18.37
CA LYS A 156 1.92 22.33 -18.86
C LYS A 156 1.37 23.26 -17.76
N GLY A 157 1.71 23.02 -16.49
CA GLY A 157 1.20 23.78 -15.36
C GLY A 157 -0.23 23.40 -14.96
N GLU A 158 -0.67 22.18 -15.26
CA GLU A 158 -1.97 21.64 -14.82
C GLU A 158 -1.96 21.46 -13.29
N PHE A 159 -0.80 21.17 -12.72
CA PHE A 159 -0.53 21.14 -11.28
C PHE A 159 0.92 21.56 -10.99
N ASP A 160 1.16 22.10 -9.79
CA ASP A 160 2.42 22.70 -9.35
C ASP A 160 3.27 21.76 -8.49
N ALA A 161 2.65 20.70 -7.95
CA ALA A 161 3.32 19.69 -7.16
C ALA A 161 2.74 18.30 -7.46
N VAL A 162 3.57 17.30 -7.31
CA VAL A 162 3.19 15.87 -7.36
C VAL A 162 3.64 15.21 -6.07
N LYS A 163 2.71 14.69 -5.30
CA LYS A 163 2.95 13.94 -4.08
C LYS A 163 2.52 12.49 -4.25
N LEU A 164 3.19 11.59 -3.55
CA LEU A 164 2.94 10.16 -3.58
C LEU A 164 2.70 9.66 -2.16
N CYS A 165 1.45 9.23 -1.90
CA CYS A 165 1.07 8.57 -0.65
C CYS A 165 1.06 7.06 -0.85
N TYR A 166 1.89 6.35 -0.09
CA TYR A 166 2.02 4.90 -0.18
C TYR A 166 2.43 4.29 1.17
N THR A 167 2.48 2.97 1.26
CA THR A 167 2.96 2.29 2.46
C THR A 167 4.34 1.72 2.23
N ARG A 168 5.34 2.32 2.88
CA ARG A 168 6.73 1.86 2.87
C ARG A 168 6.86 0.53 3.61
N PHE A 169 7.61 -0.38 3.01
CA PHE A 169 7.93 -1.67 3.62
C PHE A 169 9.20 -1.57 4.45
N ASP A 170 9.07 -1.34 5.76
CA ASP A 170 10.21 -1.29 6.68
C ASP A 170 10.63 -2.71 7.12
N SER A 171 9.67 -3.55 7.48
CA SER A 171 9.87 -4.94 7.86
C SER A 171 8.55 -5.73 7.76
N MET A 172 8.62 -7.04 8.03
CA MET A 172 7.41 -7.87 8.14
C MET A 172 6.46 -7.46 9.27
N MET A 173 6.99 -6.82 10.31
CA MET A 173 6.22 -6.37 11.49
C MET A 173 5.81 -4.90 11.39
N THR A 174 6.52 -4.10 10.60
CA THR A 174 6.32 -2.65 10.53
C THR A 174 6.15 -2.22 9.08
N GLN A 175 5.02 -1.61 8.80
CA GLN A 175 4.70 -0.97 7.52
C GLN A 175 4.20 0.44 7.83
N THR A 176 4.82 1.44 7.22
CA THR A 176 4.57 2.85 7.53
C THR A 176 3.94 3.56 6.34
N ALA A 177 2.75 4.13 6.53
CA ALA A 177 2.16 5.02 5.54
C ALA A 177 2.97 6.31 5.49
N VAL A 178 3.41 6.71 4.29
CA VAL A 178 4.24 7.89 4.06
C VAL A 178 3.73 8.71 2.87
N SER A 179 3.95 10.01 2.93
CA SER A 179 3.75 10.94 1.82
C SER A 179 5.11 11.51 1.44
N ILE A 180 5.47 11.40 0.16
CA ILE A 180 6.71 11.95 -0.38
C ILE A 180 6.41 12.92 -1.51
N GLU A 181 7.17 14.00 -1.61
CA GLU A 181 7.14 14.91 -2.75
C GLU A 181 7.96 14.32 -3.89
N VAL A 182 7.33 14.17 -5.06
CA VAL A 182 7.96 13.63 -6.27
C VAL A 182 8.39 14.74 -7.20
N LEU A 183 7.54 15.75 -7.36
CA LEU A 183 7.82 16.98 -8.11
C LEU A 183 7.27 18.19 -7.33
N PRO A 184 7.99 19.33 -7.34
CA PRO A 184 9.31 19.56 -7.91
C PRO A 184 10.39 18.74 -7.25
N LEU A 185 11.47 18.44 -7.99
CA LEU A 185 12.60 17.69 -7.44
C LEU A 185 13.38 18.57 -6.45
N ALA A 186 13.42 18.15 -5.19
CA ALA A 186 14.27 18.75 -4.18
C ALA A 186 15.69 18.15 -4.28
N MET A 187 16.48 18.62 -5.24
CA MET A 187 17.87 18.22 -5.37
C MET A 187 18.78 19.27 -4.77
N GLU A 188 19.42 18.91 -3.66
CA GLU A 188 20.47 19.72 -3.03
C GLU A 188 21.80 18.94 -3.11
N PRO A 189 22.56 19.08 -4.23
CA PRO A 189 23.83 18.41 -4.36
C PRO A 189 24.78 18.84 -3.23
N THR A 190 25.41 17.87 -2.60
CA THR A 190 26.43 18.14 -1.58
C THR A 190 27.64 18.83 -2.18
N GLU A 191 28.46 19.51 -1.39
CA GLU A 191 29.69 20.17 -1.86
C GLU A 191 30.69 19.16 -2.48
N GLN A 192 30.68 17.91 -2.01
CA GLN A 192 31.47 16.83 -2.60
C GLN A 192 30.95 16.48 -4.00
N GLN A 193 29.64 16.32 -4.20
CA GLN A 193 29.03 16.05 -5.51
C GLN A 193 29.27 17.20 -6.49
N LYS A 194 29.20 18.44 -6.05
CA LYS A 194 29.54 19.61 -6.87
C LYS A 194 31.03 19.62 -7.27
N ALA A 195 31.93 19.25 -6.35
CA ALA A 195 33.35 19.16 -6.63
C ALA A 195 33.68 18.01 -7.59
N GLU A 196 33.04 16.86 -7.46
CA GLU A 196 33.17 15.72 -8.37
C GLU A 196 32.60 16.05 -9.76
N ALA A 197 31.44 16.66 -9.85
CA ALA A 197 30.83 17.11 -11.10
C ALA A 197 31.72 18.13 -11.86
N ARG A 198 32.41 19.03 -11.14
CA ARG A 198 33.37 19.96 -11.75
C ARG A 198 34.64 19.26 -12.26
N ARG A 199 35.02 18.11 -11.68
CA ARG A 199 36.17 17.32 -12.09
C ARG A 199 35.84 16.36 -13.22
N SER A 200 34.62 15.85 -13.26
CA SER A 200 34.14 14.98 -14.30
C SER A 200 33.87 15.78 -15.57
N GLN A 201 34.56 15.45 -16.67
CA GLN A 201 34.33 16.07 -17.95
C GLN A 201 33.22 15.36 -18.72
N ILE A 202 32.06 15.14 -18.06
CA ILE A 202 30.91 14.50 -18.73
C ILE A 202 30.30 15.52 -19.67
N LEU A 203 30.25 15.19 -20.94
CA LEU A 203 29.61 16.00 -21.97
C LEU A 203 28.20 15.47 -22.24
N TYR A 204 27.20 16.24 -21.87
CA TYR A 204 25.80 15.93 -22.17
C TYR A 204 25.44 16.41 -23.58
N LYS A 205 24.83 15.57 -24.39
CA LYS A 205 24.38 15.90 -25.75
C LYS A 205 22.88 15.63 -25.87
N PRO A 206 22.10 16.54 -26.44
CA PRO A 206 22.54 17.85 -26.99
C PRO A 206 22.87 18.90 -25.92
N SER A 207 22.23 18.86 -24.74
CA SER A 207 22.50 19.73 -23.59
C SER A 207 22.19 19.04 -22.26
N SER A 208 22.71 19.54 -21.14
CA SER A 208 22.40 19.03 -19.79
C SER A 208 20.92 19.14 -19.47
N GLU A 209 20.26 20.25 -19.88
CA GLU A 209 18.84 20.50 -19.66
C GLU A 209 17.95 19.50 -20.41
N GLU A 210 18.25 19.21 -21.67
CA GLU A 210 17.50 18.24 -22.48
C GLU A 210 17.67 16.83 -21.94
N VAL A 211 18.88 16.42 -21.58
CA VAL A 211 19.15 15.11 -20.97
C VAL A 211 18.43 14.97 -19.62
N PHE A 212 18.49 16.01 -18.77
CA PHE A 212 17.77 16.03 -17.51
C PHE A 212 16.26 15.86 -17.73
N SER A 213 15.69 16.63 -18.65
CA SER A 213 14.26 16.59 -18.96
C SER A 213 13.81 15.24 -19.54
N ALA A 214 14.69 14.56 -20.29
CA ALA A 214 14.44 13.23 -20.83
C ALA A 214 14.46 12.13 -19.76
N ILE A 215 15.26 12.29 -18.70
CA ILE A 215 15.38 11.31 -17.61
C ILE A 215 14.24 11.44 -16.59
N ILE A 216 13.61 12.60 -16.45
CA ILE A 216 12.56 12.83 -15.43
C ILE A 216 11.40 11.85 -15.53
N PRO A 217 10.77 11.62 -16.69
CA PRO A 217 9.68 10.64 -16.78
C PRO A 217 10.11 9.24 -16.34
N GLU A 218 11.32 8.82 -16.69
CA GLU A 218 11.91 7.55 -16.31
C GLU A 218 12.08 7.45 -14.77
N TYR A 219 12.57 8.52 -14.16
CA TYR A 219 12.71 8.62 -12.72
C TYR A 219 11.35 8.58 -12.02
N VAL A 220 10.37 9.36 -12.46
CA VAL A 220 9.01 9.38 -11.89
C VAL A 220 8.35 8.01 -12.03
N ALA A 221 8.48 7.35 -13.21
CA ALA A 221 7.99 5.99 -13.41
C ALA A 221 8.59 5.03 -12.40
N GLY A 222 9.85 5.19 -12.17
CA GLY A 222 10.59 4.40 -11.22
C GLY A 222 10.15 4.59 -9.78
N VAL A 223 9.99 5.81 -9.35
CA VAL A 223 9.49 6.13 -7.99
C VAL A 223 8.09 5.56 -7.79
N VAL A 224 7.19 5.74 -8.76
CA VAL A 224 5.82 5.18 -8.69
C VAL A 224 5.86 3.66 -8.64
N TYR A 225 6.62 3.01 -9.52
CA TYR A 225 6.72 1.55 -9.54
C TYR A 225 7.35 0.98 -8.27
N GLY A 226 8.41 1.61 -7.75
CA GLY A 226 9.03 1.24 -6.48
C GLY A 226 8.05 1.33 -5.31
N ALA A 227 7.30 2.42 -5.24
CA ALA A 227 6.27 2.62 -4.23
C ALA A 227 5.12 1.60 -4.34
N VAL A 228 4.71 1.22 -5.57
CA VAL A 228 3.75 0.12 -5.77
C VAL A 228 4.30 -1.19 -5.26
N CYS A 229 5.54 -1.54 -5.58
CA CYS A 229 6.18 -2.77 -5.10
C CYS A 229 6.25 -2.81 -3.57
N GLU A 230 6.67 -1.72 -2.93
CA GLU A 230 6.70 -1.60 -1.46
C GLU A 230 5.30 -1.69 -0.85
N SER A 231 4.30 -1.03 -1.45
CA SER A 231 2.91 -1.07 -1.01
C SER A 231 2.32 -2.47 -1.09
N VAL A 232 2.56 -3.19 -2.18
CA VAL A 232 2.10 -4.58 -2.34
C VAL A 232 2.77 -5.51 -1.33
N ALA A 233 4.08 -5.35 -1.08
CA ALA A 233 4.78 -6.11 -0.06
C ALA A 233 4.23 -5.81 1.35
N SER A 234 3.96 -4.54 1.64
CA SER A 234 3.36 -4.07 2.90
C SER A 234 1.95 -4.61 3.10
N GLU A 235 1.11 -4.60 2.05
CA GLU A 235 -0.24 -5.17 2.08
C GLU A 235 -0.21 -6.66 2.41
N LEU A 236 0.68 -7.41 1.77
CA LEU A 236 0.82 -8.86 1.99
C LEU A 236 1.35 -9.19 3.39
N ALA A 237 2.29 -8.39 3.92
CA ALA A 237 2.78 -8.53 5.29
C ALA A 237 1.68 -8.23 6.32
N ALA A 238 0.95 -7.13 6.16
CA ALA A 238 -0.17 -6.77 7.02
C ALA A 238 -1.30 -7.81 6.97
N ARG A 239 -1.61 -8.33 5.77
CA ARG A 239 -2.60 -9.41 5.60
C ARG A 239 -2.16 -10.68 6.31
N ARG A 240 -0.91 -11.10 6.15
CA ARG A 240 -0.37 -12.28 6.85
C ARG A 240 -0.55 -12.15 8.37
N THR A 241 -0.13 -11.01 8.95
CA THR A 241 -0.26 -10.76 10.38
C THR A 241 -1.71 -10.74 10.84
N ALA A 242 -2.61 -10.10 10.08
CA ALA A 242 -4.03 -10.06 10.39
C ALA A 242 -4.68 -11.46 10.32
N MET A 243 -4.30 -12.29 9.36
CA MET A 243 -4.83 -13.65 9.21
C MET A 243 -4.28 -14.61 10.28
N ASP A 244 -3.01 -14.47 10.69
CA ASP A 244 -2.44 -15.22 11.82
C ASP A 244 -3.20 -14.90 13.13
N ALA A 245 -3.42 -13.62 13.40
CA ALA A 245 -4.20 -13.20 14.57
C ALA A 245 -5.65 -13.71 14.51
N ALA A 246 -6.31 -13.62 13.35
CA ALA A 246 -7.66 -14.14 13.17
C ALA A 246 -7.75 -15.66 13.37
N THR A 247 -6.74 -16.41 12.92
CA THR A 247 -6.66 -17.87 13.11
C THR A 247 -6.51 -18.23 14.59
N LYS A 248 -5.65 -17.51 15.33
CA LYS A 248 -5.49 -17.70 16.79
C LYS A 248 -6.78 -17.40 17.55
N ASN A 249 -7.40 -16.25 17.26
CA ASN A 249 -8.67 -15.86 17.90
C ASN A 249 -9.79 -16.87 17.61
N ALA A 250 -9.83 -17.44 16.39
CA ALA A 250 -10.78 -18.51 16.05
C ALA A 250 -10.54 -19.77 16.88
N GLY A 251 -9.28 -20.17 17.11
CA GLY A 251 -8.93 -21.29 17.98
C GLY A 251 -9.42 -21.08 19.40
N GLU A 252 -9.13 -19.94 20.02
CA GLU A 252 -9.60 -19.60 21.36
C GLU A 252 -11.13 -19.61 21.45
N MET A 253 -11.82 -19.12 20.42
CA MET A 253 -13.29 -19.14 20.36
C MET A 253 -13.84 -20.56 20.31
N ILE A 254 -13.19 -21.49 19.57
CA ILE A 254 -13.56 -22.91 19.53
C ILE A 254 -13.42 -23.53 20.91
N ASP A 255 -12.33 -23.27 21.62
CA ASP A 255 -12.10 -23.79 22.97
C ASP A 255 -13.19 -23.32 23.94
N HIS A 256 -13.52 -22.03 23.90
CA HIS A 256 -14.62 -21.49 24.68
C HIS A 256 -15.97 -22.12 24.33
N LEU A 257 -16.28 -22.26 23.06
CA LEU A 257 -17.54 -22.87 22.62
C LEU A 257 -17.62 -24.35 23.02
N ASN A 258 -16.51 -25.09 23.02
CA ASN A 258 -16.45 -26.48 23.49
C ASN A 258 -16.75 -26.59 24.99
N LEU A 259 -16.24 -25.64 25.82
CA LEU A 259 -16.59 -25.58 27.23
C LEU A 259 -18.09 -25.34 27.45
N TYR A 260 -18.69 -24.40 26.70
CA TYR A 260 -20.13 -24.13 26.77
C TYR A 260 -20.95 -25.34 26.30
N TYR A 261 -20.54 -26.00 25.22
CA TYR A 261 -21.20 -27.21 24.73
C TYR A 261 -21.19 -28.32 25.77
N ASN A 262 -20.07 -28.60 26.43
CA ASN A 262 -19.94 -29.63 27.46
C ASN A 262 -20.81 -29.31 28.69
N ARG A 263 -20.87 -28.04 29.13
CA ARG A 263 -21.76 -27.60 30.22
C ARG A 263 -23.24 -27.78 29.85
N ALA A 264 -23.63 -27.36 28.65
CA ALA A 264 -25.01 -27.51 28.19
C ALA A 264 -25.42 -28.99 28.09
N ARG A 265 -24.47 -29.82 27.57
CA ARG A 265 -24.68 -31.28 27.50
C ARG A 265 -24.88 -31.92 28.89
N GLN A 266 -24.06 -31.56 29.88
CA GLN A 266 -24.18 -32.02 31.25
C GLN A 266 -25.51 -31.60 31.87
N ALA A 267 -25.90 -30.35 31.67
CA ALA A 267 -27.18 -29.81 32.18
C ALA A 267 -28.39 -30.57 31.55
N ALA A 268 -28.34 -30.80 30.23
CA ALA A 268 -29.40 -31.56 29.54
C ALA A 268 -29.52 -32.99 30.04
N ILE A 269 -28.39 -33.69 30.20
CA ILE A 269 -28.34 -35.05 30.74
C ILE A 269 -28.92 -35.08 32.16
N THR A 270 -28.52 -34.12 33.03
CA THR A 270 -29.03 -34.04 34.40
C THR A 270 -30.55 -33.78 34.41
N GLN A 271 -31.02 -32.93 33.53
CA GLN A 271 -32.44 -32.65 33.40
C GLN A 271 -33.23 -33.89 32.95
N GLU A 272 -32.75 -34.59 31.91
CA GLU A 272 -33.36 -35.84 31.43
C GLU A 272 -33.44 -36.90 32.54
N ILE A 273 -32.33 -37.08 33.31
CA ILE A 273 -32.30 -38.04 34.42
C ILE A 273 -33.32 -37.61 35.48
N THR A 274 -33.39 -36.31 35.84
CA THR A 274 -34.34 -35.79 36.83
C THR A 274 -35.79 -36.02 36.40
N GLU A 275 -36.11 -35.76 35.12
CA GLU A 275 -37.44 -35.99 34.55
C GLU A 275 -37.82 -37.49 34.57
N ILE A 276 -36.90 -38.40 34.24
CA ILE A 276 -37.13 -39.84 34.29
C ILE A 276 -37.39 -40.31 35.73
N VAL A 277 -36.60 -39.85 36.70
CA VAL A 277 -36.75 -40.21 38.12
C VAL A 277 -38.09 -39.67 38.65
N ALA A 278 -38.42 -38.42 38.38
CA ALA A 278 -39.69 -37.86 38.79
C ALA A 278 -40.92 -38.50 38.12
N GLY A 279 -40.76 -39.01 36.89
CA GLY A 279 -41.82 -39.75 36.20
C GLY A 279 -41.97 -41.20 36.66
N ALA A 280 -40.94 -41.78 37.32
CA ALA A 280 -40.99 -43.16 37.86
C ALA A 280 -41.57 -43.19 39.31
N GLU A 281 -41.66 -42.04 39.99
CA GLU A 281 -42.23 -41.93 41.33
C GLU A 281 -43.76 -41.67 41.32
N ASN A 282 -44.36 -41.46 40.15
CA ASN A 282 -45.81 -41.40 39.92
C ASN A 282 -46.36 -42.67 39.24
#